data_7b5fde43ac6ccab05ea3f7de84959bfe
#
_entry.id   7b5fde43ac6ccab05ea3f7de84959bfe
#
_cell.length_a   1.000
_cell.length_b   1.000
_cell.length_c   1.000
_cell.angle_alpha   90.00
_cell.angle_beta   90.00
_cell.angle_gamma   90.00
#
_symmetry.space_group_name_H-M   'P 1'
#
loop_
_entity.id
_entity.type
_entity.pdbx_description
1 polymer ?
#
loop_
_entity_poly.entity_id
_entity_poly.type
_entity_poly.pdbx_seq_one_letter_code
_entity_poly.pdbx_strand_id
1 'polypeptide(L)'
;VILDLEDSVGAADKAAARDHIAAFLDEVTDAQVLLRINAADTIHYHLDLALAQHPNLAGVILPKAEAQSTNATADILSCPLWPLIESVRGLSELPATVRVPGVARLLYGTLDLALELGLDSNQEGGLSMLNQGRFLLLTESLMAGLPAPIDGVCPAVHDDDQLRRTAQYSYAAGMGGMMCIHPKQVALVESIFTPSEAQIEWARAVEKAAVTQHSSFQFRGQMVDEPVLKLARKIVARSK
;
A
#
# COMPACT_ATOMS: atom_id res chain seq x y z
N VAL A 1 2.50 -2.99 11.11
CA VAL A 1 3.96 -2.75 11.08
C VAL A 1 4.60 -3.66 10.05
N ILE A 2 5.71 -3.19 9.41
CA ILE A 2 6.50 -3.99 8.48
C ILE A 2 7.82 -4.34 9.18
N LEU A 3 8.11 -5.63 9.32
CA LEU A 3 9.41 -6.15 9.69
C LEU A 3 10.22 -6.34 8.40
N ASP A 4 11.44 -5.80 8.37
CA ASP A 4 12.20 -5.74 7.12
C ASP A 4 13.42 -6.65 7.16
N LEU A 5 13.57 -7.49 6.13
CA LEU A 5 14.76 -8.31 5.88
C LEU A 5 15.54 -7.84 4.65
N GLU A 6 15.02 -6.84 3.93
CA GLU A 6 15.61 -6.39 2.66
C GLU A 6 16.60 -5.24 2.88
N ASP A 7 16.36 -4.08 2.33
CA ASP A 7 17.32 -2.98 2.21
C ASP A 7 17.77 -2.37 3.54
N SER A 8 16.93 -2.42 4.60
CA SER A 8 17.32 -1.91 5.92
C SER A 8 18.29 -2.83 6.68
N VAL A 9 18.55 -4.04 6.16
CA VAL A 9 19.41 -5.03 6.82
C VAL A 9 20.63 -5.33 5.95
N GLY A 10 21.84 -5.08 6.48
CA GLY A 10 23.09 -5.42 5.80
C GLY A 10 23.23 -6.93 5.53
N ALA A 11 23.93 -7.29 4.45
CA ALA A 11 24.08 -8.70 4.05
C ALA A 11 24.65 -9.59 5.17
N ALA A 12 25.58 -9.07 5.98
CA ALA A 12 26.17 -9.78 7.10
C ALA A 12 25.18 -10.03 8.26
N ASP A 13 24.17 -9.18 8.40
CA ASP A 13 23.25 -9.21 9.54
C ASP A 13 21.92 -9.94 9.23
N LYS A 14 21.68 -10.32 7.98
CA LYS A 14 20.41 -10.95 7.55
C LYS A 14 20.09 -12.25 8.30
N ALA A 15 21.09 -13.05 8.66
CA ALA A 15 20.87 -14.26 9.45
C ALA A 15 20.37 -13.91 10.86
N ALA A 16 21.05 -13.01 11.55
CA ALA A 16 20.66 -12.56 12.89
C ALA A 16 19.28 -11.85 12.87
N ALA A 17 18.99 -11.09 11.81
CA ALA A 17 17.68 -10.45 11.66
C ALA A 17 16.54 -11.47 11.54
N ARG A 18 16.73 -12.58 10.78
CA ARG A 18 15.76 -13.68 10.72
C ARG A 18 15.51 -14.30 12.09
N ASP A 19 16.59 -14.58 12.83
CA ASP A 19 16.48 -15.19 14.16
C ASP A 19 15.74 -14.26 15.14
N HIS A 20 16.02 -12.96 15.11
CA HIS A 20 15.32 -11.97 15.93
C HIS A 20 13.82 -11.86 15.56
N ILE A 21 13.49 -11.86 14.26
CA ILE A 21 12.11 -11.81 13.81
C ILE A 21 11.37 -13.10 14.20
N ALA A 22 11.98 -14.26 14.06
CA ALA A 22 11.40 -15.53 14.48
C ALA A 22 11.06 -15.50 15.99
N ALA A 23 12.03 -15.12 16.83
CA ALA A 23 11.81 -15.00 18.28
C ALA A 23 10.70 -14.00 18.62
N PHE A 24 10.66 -12.83 17.93
CA PHE A 24 9.59 -11.85 18.11
C PHE A 24 8.21 -12.43 17.76
N LEU A 25 8.10 -13.14 16.63
CA LEU A 25 6.83 -13.73 16.20
C LEU A 25 6.37 -14.88 17.11
N ASP A 26 7.30 -15.62 17.74
CA ASP A 26 6.98 -16.64 18.73
C ASP A 26 6.40 -16.04 20.03
N GLU A 27 6.89 -14.85 20.43
CA GLU A 27 6.49 -14.18 21.66
C GLU A 27 5.21 -13.34 21.48
N VAL A 28 5.00 -12.71 20.31
CA VAL A 28 3.95 -11.72 20.07
C VAL A 28 2.90 -12.28 19.09
N THR A 29 1.86 -12.91 19.65
CA THR A 29 0.86 -13.64 18.86
C THR A 29 -0.29 -12.78 18.31
N ASP A 30 -0.46 -11.56 18.80
CA ASP A 30 -1.55 -10.63 18.43
C ASP A 30 -1.12 -9.45 17.56
N ALA A 31 0.18 -9.37 17.22
CA ALA A 31 0.69 -8.30 16.38
C ALA A 31 0.31 -8.50 14.90
N GLN A 32 -0.30 -7.45 14.33
CA GLN A 32 -0.57 -7.40 12.89
C GLN A 32 0.68 -6.91 12.15
N VAL A 33 1.59 -7.84 11.83
CA VAL A 33 2.85 -7.52 11.16
C VAL A 33 2.94 -8.16 9.78
N LEU A 34 3.49 -7.39 8.83
CA LEU A 34 3.92 -7.88 7.54
C LEU A 34 5.43 -8.10 7.57
N LEU A 35 5.92 -9.09 6.86
CA LEU A 35 7.35 -9.36 6.67
C LEU A 35 7.76 -8.97 5.25
N ARG A 36 8.66 -7.99 5.10
CA ARG A 36 9.32 -7.75 3.81
C ARG A 36 10.52 -8.67 3.68
N ILE A 37 10.43 -9.62 2.77
CA ILE A 37 11.49 -10.59 2.45
C ILE A 37 12.48 -10.00 1.44
N ASN A 38 13.58 -10.68 1.18
CA ASN A 38 14.50 -10.30 0.10
C ASN A 38 13.91 -10.64 -1.27
N ALA A 39 14.35 -9.92 -2.31
CA ALA A 39 13.90 -10.12 -3.68
C ALA A 39 14.20 -11.55 -4.17
N ALA A 40 13.36 -12.04 -5.08
CA ALA A 40 13.35 -13.44 -5.54
C ALA A 40 14.64 -13.89 -6.26
N ASP A 41 15.42 -12.96 -6.77
CA ASP A 41 16.69 -13.18 -7.43
C ASP A 41 17.90 -13.24 -6.47
N THR A 42 17.67 -13.07 -5.16
CA THR A 42 18.74 -13.09 -4.14
C THR A 42 18.92 -14.45 -3.50
N ILE A 43 20.12 -14.71 -2.98
CA ILE A 43 20.41 -15.94 -2.22
C ILE A 43 19.66 -16.02 -0.87
N HIS A 44 19.12 -14.90 -0.38
CA HIS A 44 18.39 -14.81 0.88
C HIS A 44 16.92 -15.18 0.76
N TYR A 45 16.36 -15.11 -0.43
CA TYR A 45 14.93 -15.30 -0.70
C TYR A 45 14.37 -16.61 -0.11
N HIS A 46 15.01 -17.75 -0.42
CA HIS A 46 14.53 -19.05 0.07
C HIS A 46 14.63 -19.20 1.59
N LEU A 47 15.62 -18.57 2.22
CA LEU A 47 15.76 -18.56 3.68
C LEU A 47 14.65 -17.73 4.33
N ASP A 48 14.30 -16.61 3.72
CA ASP A 48 13.23 -15.75 4.20
C ASP A 48 11.86 -16.40 4.01
N LEU A 49 11.64 -17.16 2.92
CA LEU A 49 10.42 -17.92 2.71
C LEU A 49 10.14 -18.96 3.80
N ALA A 50 11.19 -19.55 4.41
CA ALA A 50 11.00 -20.44 5.54
C ALA A 50 10.41 -19.70 6.76
N LEU A 51 10.89 -18.48 7.03
CA LEU A 51 10.34 -17.61 8.09
C LEU A 51 8.92 -17.09 7.71
N ALA A 52 8.69 -16.85 6.44
CA ALA A 52 7.39 -16.36 5.90
C ALA A 52 6.22 -17.36 6.08
N GLN A 53 6.51 -18.61 6.49
CA GLN A 53 5.48 -19.59 6.89
C GLN A 53 5.00 -19.41 8.34
N HIS A 54 5.56 -18.47 9.10
CA HIS A 54 5.19 -18.29 10.51
C HIS A 54 3.73 -17.90 10.66
N PRO A 55 2.92 -18.60 11.51
CA PRO A 55 1.48 -18.43 11.57
C PRO A 55 1.03 -17.06 12.11
N ASN A 56 1.91 -16.34 12.82
CA ASN A 56 1.61 -15.04 13.39
C ASN A 56 1.89 -13.86 12.43
N LEU A 57 2.27 -14.14 11.18
CA LEU A 57 2.37 -13.11 10.14
C LEU A 57 0.99 -12.77 9.55
N ALA A 58 0.70 -11.48 9.46
CA ALA A 58 -0.48 -10.97 8.76
C ALA A 58 -0.32 -11.00 7.23
N GLY A 59 0.91 -11.12 6.72
CA GLY A 59 1.23 -11.24 5.31
C GLY A 59 2.71 -11.00 5.01
N VAL A 60 3.06 -11.16 3.76
CA VAL A 60 4.43 -11.02 3.25
C VAL A 60 4.49 -9.96 2.16
N ILE A 61 5.52 -9.12 2.18
CA ILE A 61 5.83 -8.16 1.12
C ILE A 61 6.96 -8.76 0.27
N LEU A 62 6.69 -8.90 -1.03
CA LEU A 62 7.69 -9.29 -2.02
C LEU A 62 8.21 -8.03 -2.71
N PRO A 63 9.48 -7.62 -2.49
CA PRO A 63 10.09 -6.51 -3.22
C PRO A 63 10.41 -6.91 -4.66
N LYS A 64 10.58 -5.92 -5.54
CA LYS A 64 10.88 -6.09 -6.97
C LYS A 64 9.97 -7.13 -7.64
N ALA A 65 8.68 -7.08 -7.26
CA ALA A 65 7.71 -8.07 -7.66
C ALA A 65 7.43 -8.01 -9.17
N GLU A 66 7.52 -9.17 -9.80
CA GLU A 66 7.16 -9.47 -11.18
C GLU A 66 6.11 -10.59 -11.20
N ALA A 67 5.43 -10.82 -12.30
CA ALA A 67 4.36 -11.81 -12.35
C ALA A 67 4.84 -13.22 -11.98
N GLN A 68 6.01 -13.63 -12.50
CA GLN A 68 6.57 -14.95 -12.24
C GLN A 68 6.98 -15.12 -10.77
N SER A 69 7.72 -14.17 -10.21
CA SER A 69 8.16 -14.23 -8.80
C SER A 69 6.98 -14.12 -7.84
N THR A 70 5.98 -13.30 -8.17
CA THR A 70 4.74 -13.19 -7.39
C THR A 70 3.99 -14.53 -7.35
N ASN A 71 3.81 -15.18 -8.50
CA ASN A 71 3.15 -16.48 -8.55
C ASN A 71 3.92 -17.54 -7.75
N ALA A 72 5.23 -17.66 -7.98
CA ALA A 72 6.07 -18.62 -7.28
C ALA A 72 6.07 -18.41 -5.76
N THR A 73 6.04 -17.14 -5.30
CA THR A 73 5.95 -16.81 -3.87
C THR A 73 4.57 -17.15 -3.31
N ALA A 74 3.50 -16.79 -4.02
CA ALA A 74 2.12 -17.05 -3.58
C ALA A 74 1.82 -18.54 -3.45
N ASP A 75 2.36 -19.38 -4.34
CA ASP A 75 2.18 -20.85 -4.29
C ASP A 75 2.78 -21.49 -3.02
N ILE A 76 3.72 -20.82 -2.37
CA ILE A 76 4.40 -21.30 -1.16
C ILE A 76 3.74 -20.76 0.10
N LEU A 77 3.23 -19.52 0.07
CA LEU A 77 2.73 -18.83 1.27
C LEU A 77 1.36 -19.34 1.71
N SER A 78 1.17 -19.41 3.02
CA SER A 78 -0.14 -19.63 3.67
C SER A 78 -0.84 -18.34 4.11
N CYS A 79 -0.18 -17.19 3.98
CA CYS A 79 -0.68 -15.87 4.33
C CYS A 79 -0.76 -14.94 3.11
N PRO A 80 -1.47 -13.80 3.19
CA PRO A 80 -1.59 -12.84 2.11
C PRO A 80 -0.26 -12.31 1.58
N LEU A 81 -0.14 -12.18 0.25
CA LEU A 81 1.02 -11.60 -0.42
C LEU A 81 0.76 -10.14 -0.83
N TRP A 82 1.74 -9.28 -0.60
CA TRP A 82 1.72 -7.86 -0.91
C TRP A 82 2.88 -7.53 -1.87
N PRO A 83 2.68 -7.63 -3.20
CA PRO A 83 3.73 -7.29 -4.17
C PRO A 83 4.11 -5.82 -4.11
N LEU A 84 5.40 -5.51 -3.97
CA LEU A 84 5.95 -4.16 -4.06
C LEU A 84 6.44 -3.93 -5.49
N ILE A 85 5.74 -3.07 -6.21
CA ILE A 85 6.03 -2.71 -7.61
C ILE A 85 6.98 -1.51 -7.61
N GLU A 86 8.23 -1.77 -7.93
CA GLU A 86 9.31 -0.79 -7.82
C GLU A 86 10.36 -0.92 -8.94
N SER A 87 10.04 -1.71 -9.98
CA SER A 87 10.85 -1.86 -11.17
C SER A 87 10.04 -1.62 -12.44
N VAL A 88 10.72 -1.27 -13.53
CA VAL A 88 10.08 -1.09 -14.85
C VAL A 88 9.41 -2.39 -15.30
N ARG A 89 10.06 -3.52 -15.06
CA ARG A 89 9.50 -4.82 -15.41
C ARG A 89 8.27 -5.16 -14.56
N GLY A 90 8.32 -4.95 -13.24
CA GLY A 90 7.18 -5.13 -12.37
C GLY A 90 5.98 -4.28 -12.81
N LEU A 91 6.23 -3.03 -13.22
CA LEU A 91 5.18 -2.15 -13.74
C LEU A 91 4.61 -2.66 -15.07
N SER A 92 5.43 -3.20 -15.98
CA SER A 92 4.98 -3.74 -17.26
C SER A 92 4.17 -5.04 -17.12
N GLU A 93 4.46 -5.84 -16.10
CA GLU A 93 3.80 -7.13 -15.83
C GLU A 93 2.62 -7.00 -14.84
N LEU A 94 2.28 -5.79 -14.43
CA LEU A 94 1.25 -5.48 -13.44
C LEU A 94 -0.11 -6.18 -13.67
N PRO A 95 -0.67 -6.23 -14.91
CA PRO A 95 -1.93 -6.91 -15.18
C PRO A 95 -1.90 -8.43 -14.86
N ALA A 96 -0.75 -9.06 -14.96
CA ALA A 96 -0.58 -10.46 -14.59
C ALA A 96 -0.38 -10.61 -13.08
N THR A 97 0.44 -9.74 -12.47
CA THR A 97 0.74 -9.73 -11.04
C THR A 97 -0.52 -9.60 -10.17
N VAL A 98 -1.42 -8.68 -10.50
CA VAL A 98 -2.65 -8.44 -9.70
C VAL A 98 -3.63 -9.61 -9.72
N ARG A 99 -3.51 -10.51 -10.72
CA ARG A 99 -4.41 -11.68 -10.87
C ARG A 99 -3.88 -12.94 -10.20
N VAL A 100 -2.68 -12.90 -9.63
CA VAL A 100 -2.11 -14.03 -8.91
C VAL A 100 -2.95 -14.31 -7.66
N PRO A 101 -3.45 -15.54 -7.46
CA PRO A 101 -4.18 -15.90 -6.25
C PRO A 101 -3.32 -15.68 -5.00
N GLY A 102 -3.92 -15.13 -3.93
CA GLY A 102 -3.18 -14.81 -2.70
C GLY A 102 -2.63 -13.38 -2.64
N VAL A 103 -2.60 -12.66 -3.77
CA VAL A 103 -2.30 -11.22 -3.75
C VAL A 103 -3.42 -10.47 -3.03
N ALA A 104 -3.07 -9.77 -1.96
CA ALA A 104 -4.03 -9.03 -1.15
C ALA A 104 -4.07 -7.53 -1.48
N ARG A 105 -2.93 -6.94 -1.80
CA ARG A 105 -2.80 -5.51 -2.08
C ARG A 105 -1.46 -5.19 -2.70
N LEU A 106 -1.40 -4.20 -3.58
CA LEU A 106 -0.14 -3.72 -4.13
C LEU A 106 0.48 -2.62 -3.28
N LEU A 107 1.81 -2.58 -3.29
CA LEU A 107 2.64 -1.49 -2.78
C LEU A 107 3.38 -0.84 -3.95
N TYR A 108 3.66 0.45 -3.85
CA TYR A 108 4.38 1.19 -4.87
C TYR A 108 5.74 1.68 -4.35
N GLY A 109 6.84 1.20 -4.89
CA GLY A 109 8.21 1.59 -4.54
C GLY A 109 8.70 2.73 -5.44
N THR A 110 8.29 3.96 -5.14
CA THR A 110 8.56 5.14 -5.97
C THR A 110 10.02 5.52 -6.06
N LEU A 111 10.83 5.21 -5.04
CA LEU A 111 12.25 5.59 -5.01
C LEU A 111 13.07 4.73 -5.98
N ASP A 112 12.90 3.41 -5.90
CA ASP A 112 13.63 2.47 -6.76
C ASP A 112 13.21 2.62 -8.22
N LEU A 113 11.91 2.76 -8.47
CA LEU A 113 11.42 2.99 -9.82
C LEU A 113 11.93 4.32 -10.40
N ALA A 114 11.98 5.39 -9.59
CA ALA A 114 12.55 6.67 -10.03
C ALA A 114 14.04 6.54 -10.36
N LEU A 115 14.79 5.79 -9.56
CA LEU A 115 16.21 5.51 -9.80
C LEU A 115 16.40 4.73 -11.10
N GLU A 116 15.67 3.64 -11.31
CA GLU A 116 15.77 2.80 -12.51
C GLU A 116 15.43 3.59 -13.78
N LEU A 117 14.41 4.47 -13.71
CA LEU A 117 13.98 5.31 -14.84
C LEU A 117 14.84 6.57 -15.02
N GLY A 118 15.77 6.88 -14.11
CA GLY A 118 16.56 8.10 -14.13
C GLY A 118 15.75 9.37 -13.91
N LEU A 119 14.68 9.31 -13.09
CA LEU A 119 13.79 10.44 -12.82
C LEU A 119 14.30 11.30 -11.67
N ASP A 120 14.13 12.62 -11.79
CA ASP A 120 14.17 13.53 -10.64
C ASP A 120 12.74 13.69 -10.07
N SER A 121 12.43 12.96 -9.03
CA SER A 121 11.12 12.96 -8.37
C SER A 121 10.78 14.28 -7.65
N ASN A 122 11.75 15.20 -7.51
CA ASN A 122 11.51 16.55 -6.97
C ASN A 122 11.06 17.55 -8.05
N GLN A 123 11.13 17.17 -9.33
CA GLN A 123 10.70 17.98 -10.45
C GLN A 123 9.34 17.51 -10.98
N GLU A 124 8.58 18.42 -11.56
CA GLU A 124 7.26 18.15 -12.12
C GLU A 124 7.26 17.01 -13.14
N GLY A 125 8.28 16.95 -14.01
CA GLY A 125 8.42 15.89 -15.01
C GLY A 125 8.56 14.50 -14.40
N GLY A 126 9.46 14.36 -13.41
CA GLY A 126 9.65 13.09 -12.70
C GLY A 126 8.41 12.68 -11.92
N LEU A 127 7.79 13.63 -11.21
CA LEU A 127 6.53 13.38 -10.51
C LEU A 127 5.41 12.96 -11.46
N SER A 128 5.29 13.59 -12.63
CA SER A 128 4.31 13.24 -13.66
C SER A 128 4.50 11.80 -14.15
N MET A 129 5.74 11.34 -14.34
CA MET A 129 6.02 9.96 -14.70
C MET A 129 5.65 8.97 -13.61
N LEU A 130 5.98 9.24 -12.35
CA LEU A 130 5.55 8.41 -11.20
C LEU A 130 4.03 8.36 -11.04
N ASN A 131 3.31 9.41 -11.44
CA ASN A 131 1.84 9.43 -11.42
C ASN A 131 1.21 8.48 -12.43
N GLN A 132 1.86 8.24 -13.57
CA GLN A 132 1.40 7.20 -14.49
C GLN A 132 1.47 5.82 -13.84
N GLY A 133 2.53 5.55 -13.05
CA GLY A 133 2.62 4.33 -12.24
C GLY A 133 1.48 4.24 -11.20
N ARG A 134 1.19 5.32 -10.45
CA ARG A 134 0.06 5.36 -9.51
C ARG A 134 -1.27 5.05 -10.19
N PHE A 135 -1.51 5.67 -11.36
CA PHE A 135 -2.71 5.43 -12.15
C PHE A 135 -2.83 3.96 -12.58
N LEU A 136 -1.75 3.36 -13.06
CA LEU A 136 -1.74 1.96 -13.47
C LEU A 136 -1.98 1.02 -12.28
N LEU A 137 -1.27 1.22 -11.14
CA LEU A 137 -1.46 0.41 -9.95
C LEU A 137 -2.91 0.49 -9.45
N LEU A 138 -3.47 1.70 -9.40
CA LEU A 138 -4.85 1.91 -8.93
C LEU A 138 -5.87 1.24 -9.85
N THR A 139 -5.75 1.42 -11.16
CA THR A 139 -6.70 0.87 -12.13
C THR A 139 -6.64 -0.65 -12.17
N GLU A 140 -5.45 -1.25 -12.22
CA GLU A 140 -5.29 -2.71 -12.22
C GLU A 140 -5.74 -3.33 -10.90
N SER A 141 -5.44 -2.71 -9.76
CA SER A 141 -5.96 -3.16 -8.47
C SER A 141 -7.49 -3.19 -8.45
N LEU A 142 -8.13 -2.10 -8.87
CA LEU A 142 -9.60 -2.02 -8.90
C LEU A 142 -10.23 -3.01 -9.89
N MET A 143 -9.63 -3.21 -11.06
CA MET A 143 -10.08 -4.21 -12.04
C MET A 143 -9.96 -5.64 -11.52
N ALA A 144 -8.96 -5.92 -10.69
CA ALA A 144 -8.78 -7.21 -10.03
C ALA A 144 -9.62 -7.37 -8.75
N GLY A 145 -10.38 -6.35 -8.33
CA GLY A 145 -11.16 -6.38 -7.09
C GLY A 145 -10.32 -6.20 -5.82
N LEU A 146 -9.06 -5.78 -5.97
CA LEU A 146 -8.19 -5.51 -4.84
C LEU A 146 -8.45 -4.14 -4.21
N PRO A 147 -8.10 -3.92 -2.94
CA PRO A 147 -8.09 -2.60 -2.33
C PRO A 147 -7.14 -1.64 -3.07
N ALA A 148 -7.40 -0.33 -2.96
CA ALA A 148 -6.51 0.69 -3.50
C ALA A 148 -5.07 0.50 -2.99
N PRO A 149 -4.03 0.61 -3.84
CA PRO A 149 -2.65 0.34 -3.48
C PRO A 149 -2.12 1.29 -2.40
N ILE A 150 -1.04 0.89 -1.73
CA ILE A 150 -0.30 1.73 -0.78
C ILE A 150 0.82 2.43 -1.53
N ASP A 151 0.92 3.74 -1.36
CA ASP A 151 1.94 4.56 -2.01
C ASP A 151 3.32 4.43 -1.35
N GLY A 152 4.33 4.93 -2.04
CA GLY A 152 5.71 4.97 -1.61
C GLY A 152 5.95 5.80 -0.36
N VAL A 153 7.19 5.86 0.06
CA VAL A 153 7.61 6.57 1.27
C VAL A 153 7.92 8.04 1.00
N CYS A 154 7.84 8.88 2.04
CA CYS A 154 8.49 10.19 2.07
C CYS A 154 9.83 10.06 2.79
N PRO A 155 10.98 10.29 2.12
CA PRO A 155 12.30 10.13 2.75
C PRO A 155 12.63 11.23 3.77
N ALA A 156 11.88 12.32 3.79
CA ALA A 156 12.08 13.42 4.73
C ALA A 156 11.50 13.09 6.12
N VAL A 157 12.36 12.62 7.02
CA VAL A 157 11.96 12.23 8.39
C VAL A 157 11.67 13.44 9.30
N HIS A 158 12.31 14.58 9.02
CA HIS A 158 12.26 15.78 9.87
C HIS A 158 11.58 16.97 9.20
N ASP A 159 10.90 16.77 8.06
CA ASP A 159 10.14 17.80 7.35
C ASP A 159 8.66 17.40 7.27
N ASP A 160 7.91 17.81 8.28
CA ASP A 160 6.48 17.51 8.40
C ASP A 160 5.67 18.17 7.26
N ASP A 161 6.13 19.31 6.72
CA ASP A 161 5.45 19.98 5.61
C ASP A 161 5.63 19.22 4.31
N GLN A 162 6.82 18.69 4.05
CA GLN A 162 7.05 17.80 2.90
C GLN A 162 6.24 16.51 3.05
N LEU A 163 6.26 15.89 4.22
CA LEU A 163 5.47 14.69 4.50
C LEU A 163 3.97 14.95 4.28
N ARG A 164 3.45 16.07 4.79
CA ARG A 164 2.06 16.46 4.62
C ARG A 164 1.68 16.63 3.16
N ARG A 165 2.48 17.35 2.39
CA ARG A 165 2.25 17.53 0.94
C ARG A 165 2.25 16.20 0.20
N THR A 166 3.22 15.33 0.49
CA THR A 166 3.34 14.00 -0.14
C THR A 166 2.12 13.13 0.20
N ALA A 167 1.73 13.07 1.47
CA ALA A 167 0.59 12.26 1.90
C ALA A 167 -0.74 12.79 1.34
N GLN A 168 -0.95 14.11 1.32
CA GLN A 168 -2.12 14.73 0.70
C GLN A 168 -2.19 14.46 -0.80
N TYR A 169 -1.05 14.51 -1.47
CA TYR A 169 -0.96 14.18 -2.89
C TYR A 169 -1.33 12.72 -3.15
N SER A 170 -0.75 11.80 -2.39
CA SER A 170 -1.02 10.37 -2.45
C SER A 170 -2.52 10.06 -2.21
N TYR A 171 -3.10 10.68 -1.18
CA TYR A 171 -4.54 10.56 -0.90
C TYR A 171 -5.39 11.07 -2.07
N ALA A 172 -5.06 12.25 -2.61
CA ALA A 172 -5.78 12.84 -3.75
C ALA A 172 -5.63 12.03 -5.04
N ALA A 173 -4.51 11.32 -5.21
CA ALA A 173 -4.28 10.37 -6.31
C ALA A 173 -5.09 9.07 -6.18
N GLY A 174 -5.85 8.89 -5.09
CA GLY A 174 -6.70 7.71 -4.87
C GLY A 174 -5.98 6.51 -4.24
N MET A 175 -4.75 6.68 -3.78
CA MET A 175 -4.03 5.64 -3.05
C MET A 175 -4.73 5.34 -1.72
N GLY A 176 -4.59 4.13 -1.23
CA GLY A 176 -5.29 3.67 -0.04
C GLY A 176 -4.51 3.85 1.27
N GLY A 177 -3.29 4.34 1.18
CA GLY A 177 -2.36 4.61 2.27
C GLY A 177 -1.01 5.02 1.73
N MET A 178 -0.05 5.24 2.62
CA MET A 178 1.34 5.54 2.30
C MET A 178 2.27 4.81 3.28
N MET A 179 3.34 4.23 2.79
CA MET A 179 4.36 3.62 3.65
C MET A 179 5.12 4.69 4.43
N CYS A 180 5.45 4.38 5.69
CA CYS A 180 6.23 5.24 6.57
C CYS A 180 7.56 4.56 6.91
N ILE A 181 8.65 5.32 6.90
CA ILE A 181 10.00 4.85 7.26
C ILE A 181 10.40 5.24 8.68
N HIS A 182 9.56 6.01 9.37
CA HIS A 182 9.83 6.41 10.74
C HIS A 182 8.52 6.55 11.55
N PRO A 183 8.48 6.13 12.83
CA PRO A 183 7.26 6.20 13.64
C PRO A 183 6.64 7.61 13.74
N LYS A 184 7.44 8.68 13.72
CA LYS A 184 6.94 10.06 13.73
C LYS A 184 6.03 10.41 12.54
N GLN A 185 6.19 9.72 11.42
CA GLN A 185 5.39 9.98 10.22
C GLN A 185 3.97 9.42 10.35
N VAL A 186 3.78 8.37 11.14
CA VAL A 186 2.54 7.58 11.19
C VAL A 186 1.32 8.44 11.52
N ALA A 187 1.36 9.19 12.63
CA ALA A 187 0.21 9.97 13.07
C ALA A 187 -0.22 11.03 12.03
N LEU A 188 0.73 11.67 11.36
CA LEU A 188 0.44 12.67 10.33
C LEU A 188 -0.16 12.01 9.08
N VAL A 189 0.42 10.92 8.61
CA VAL A 189 -0.10 10.17 7.46
C VAL A 189 -1.50 9.64 7.77
N GLU A 190 -1.70 9.01 8.92
CA GLU A 190 -2.99 8.50 9.37
C GLU A 190 -4.05 9.60 9.39
N SER A 191 -3.74 10.79 9.91
CA SER A 191 -4.66 11.92 9.94
C SER A 191 -5.13 12.39 8.56
N ILE A 192 -4.34 12.16 7.51
CA ILE A 192 -4.68 12.52 6.13
C ILE A 192 -5.53 11.44 5.47
N PHE A 193 -5.23 10.17 5.74
CA PHE A 193 -5.95 9.05 5.14
C PHE A 193 -7.24 8.68 5.89
N THR A 194 -7.44 9.19 7.11
CA THR A 194 -8.66 9.02 7.89
C THR A 194 -9.66 10.14 7.55
N PRO A 195 -10.92 9.82 7.24
CA PRO A 195 -11.93 10.85 7.00
C PRO A 195 -12.14 11.72 8.24
N SER A 196 -12.27 13.04 8.04
CA SER A 196 -12.60 13.97 9.13
C SER A 196 -14.02 13.75 9.65
N GLU A 197 -14.28 14.17 10.89
CA GLU A 197 -15.63 14.11 11.49
C GLU A 197 -16.68 14.79 10.59
N ALA A 198 -16.35 15.95 10.01
CA ALA A 198 -17.24 16.66 9.09
C ALA A 198 -17.55 15.85 7.82
N GLN A 199 -16.57 15.13 7.27
CA GLN A 199 -16.78 14.23 6.14
C GLN A 199 -17.65 13.04 6.51
N ILE A 200 -17.45 12.47 7.68
CA ILE A 200 -18.24 11.34 8.19
C ILE A 200 -19.70 11.79 8.45
N GLU A 201 -19.88 12.93 9.10
CA GLU A 201 -21.23 13.51 9.31
C GLU A 201 -21.95 13.77 7.99
N TRP A 202 -21.26 14.40 7.03
CA TRP A 202 -21.82 14.65 5.71
C TRP A 202 -22.22 13.34 5.03
N ALA A 203 -21.34 12.35 5.04
CA ALA A 203 -21.57 11.07 4.40
C ALA A 203 -22.77 10.32 5.00
N ARG A 204 -22.86 10.27 6.34
CA ARG A 204 -24.01 9.68 7.05
C ARG A 204 -25.33 10.42 6.76
N ALA A 205 -25.27 11.75 6.69
CA ALA A 205 -26.44 12.55 6.36
C ALA A 205 -26.92 12.33 4.91
N VAL A 206 -25.98 12.20 3.94
CA VAL A 206 -26.28 11.84 2.56
C VAL A 206 -26.92 10.45 2.47
N GLU A 207 -26.35 9.44 3.12
CA GLU A 207 -26.91 8.07 3.14
C GLU A 207 -28.32 8.06 3.74
N LYS A 208 -28.53 8.78 4.83
CA LYS A 208 -29.86 8.89 5.47
C LYS A 208 -30.87 9.55 4.54
N ALA A 209 -30.49 10.64 3.85
CA ALA A 209 -31.39 11.32 2.91
C ALA A 209 -31.75 10.42 1.71
N ALA A 210 -30.83 9.59 1.25
CA ALA A 210 -31.03 8.68 0.14
C ALA A 210 -32.08 7.58 0.40
N VAL A 211 -32.35 7.24 1.65
CA VAL A 211 -33.37 6.23 2.01
C VAL A 211 -34.76 6.64 1.56
N THR A 212 -35.06 7.95 1.57
CA THR A 212 -36.40 8.50 1.26
C THR A 212 -36.48 9.11 -0.13
N GLN A 213 -35.37 9.19 -0.86
CA GLN A 213 -35.26 9.81 -2.17
C GLN A 213 -35.03 8.75 -3.25
N HIS A 214 -35.75 8.83 -4.33
CA HIS A 214 -35.59 7.97 -5.50
C HIS A 214 -34.83 8.74 -6.58
N SER A 215 -33.76 8.16 -7.12
CA SER A 215 -32.86 8.78 -8.12
C SER A 215 -32.00 9.94 -7.59
N SER A 216 -31.60 10.88 -8.44
CA SER A 216 -30.84 12.08 -8.03
C SER A 216 -31.68 13.04 -7.23
N PHE A 217 -31.13 13.65 -6.18
CA PHE A 217 -31.80 14.64 -5.33
C PHE A 217 -30.84 15.77 -4.93
N GLN A 218 -31.38 16.85 -4.41
CA GLN A 218 -30.61 17.96 -3.91
C GLN A 218 -30.40 17.84 -2.39
N PHE A 219 -29.14 17.90 -1.94
CA PHE A 219 -28.78 17.90 -0.54
C PHE A 219 -27.81 19.05 -0.24
N ARG A 220 -28.18 19.96 0.68
CA ARG A 220 -27.39 21.17 1.05
C ARG A 220 -26.92 21.99 -0.18
N GLY A 221 -27.74 22.12 -1.19
CA GLY A 221 -27.42 22.87 -2.39
C GLY A 221 -26.61 22.15 -3.46
N GLN A 222 -26.23 20.90 -3.23
CA GLN A 222 -25.50 20.06 -4.16
C GLN A 222 -26.38 18.92 -4.68
N MET A 223 -26.19 18.54 -5.93
CA MET A 223 -26.83 17.36 -6.49
C MET A 223 -26.16 16.09 -5.94
N VAL A 224 -26.98 15.18 -5.45
CA VAL A 224 -26.57 13.85 -5.01
C VAL A 224 -27.12 12.83 -5.99
N ASP A 225 -26.22 12.09 -6.61
CA ASP A 225 -26.49 10.99 -7.52
C ASP A 225 -25.74 9.72 -7.07
N GLU A 226 -25.81 8.64 -7.84
CA GLU A 226 -25.15 7.38 -7.47
C GLU A 226 -23.62 7.49 -7.25
N PRO A 227 -22.82 8.25 -8.01
CA PRO A 227 -21.43 8.55 -7.71
C PRO A 227 -21.22 9.16 -6.33
N VAL A 228 -22.02 10.17 -5.97
CA VAL A 228 -21.94 10.84 -4.66
C VAL A 228 -22.35 9.90 -3.51
N LEU A 229 -23.36 9.06 -3.73
CA LEU A 229 -23.74 8.03 -2.76
C LEU A 229 -22.65 6.99 -2.54
N LYS A 230 -21.99 6.54 -3.62
CA LYS A 230 -20.83 5.63 -3.52
C LYS A 230 -19.67 6.27 -2.76
N LEU A 231 -19.41 7.55 -2.98
CA LEU A 231 -18.41 8.30 -2.21
C LEU A 231 -18.77 8.35 -0.72
N ALA A 232 -20.01 8.68 -0.39
CA ALA A 232 -20.49 8.73 0.98
C ALA A 232 -20.29 7.36 1.68
N ARG A 233 -20.71 6.27 1.05
CA ARG A 233 -20.51 4.90 1.55
C ARG A 233 -19.03 4.57 1.79
N LYS A 234 -18.14 4.97 0.87
CA LYS A 234 -16.69 4.79 1.04
C LYS A 234 -16.15 5.55 2.26
N ILE A 235 -16.61 6.79 2.48
CA ILE A 235 -16.23 7.59 3.64
C ILE A 235 -16.68 6.91 4.95
N VAL A 236 -17.93 6.48 5.02
CA VAL A 236 -18.47 5.78 6.21
C VAL A 236 -17.73 4.46 6.45
N ALA A 237 -17.41 3.70 5.42
CA ALA A 237 -16.66 2.45 5.55
C ALA A 237 -15.23 2.65 6.11
N ARG A 238 -14.60 3.80 5.82
CA ARG A 238 -13.27 4.16 6.33
C ARG A 238 -13.30 4.76 7.74
N SER A 239 -14.48 5.07 8.29
CA SER A 239 -14.63 5.66 9.62
C SER A 239 -14.72 4.61 10.75
N LYS A 240 -14.64 3.35 10.42
CA LYS A 240 -14.62 2.20 11.34
C LYS A 240 -13.18 1.79 11.60
#